data_3a3e258ed9dd0e0f12f8dec80e798059
#
_entry.id   3a3e258ed9dd0e0f12f8dec80e798059
#
_cell.length_a   1.000
_cell.length_b   1.000
_cell.length_c   1.000
_cell.angle_alpha   90.00
_cell.angle_beta   90.00
_cell.angle_gamma   90.00
#
_symmetry.space_group_name_H-M   'P 1'
#
loop_
_entity.id
_entity.type
_entity.pdbx_description
1 polymer ?
#
loop_
_entity_poly.entity_id
_entity_poly.type
_entity_poly.pdbx_seq_one_letter_code
_entity_poly.pdbx_strand_id
1 'polypeptide(L)'
;MRMRRKKWTEPVIADCPYYVEAPSTHRGQWRALFPNSQKLWLEIGCGKGVSTVKMAHANPGVNYIAVDEVRHVLAVSVKHTEEEFGGAPKNLIYSGVDAMMIHDTFAPEEIGRASCRECG
;
A
#
# COMPACT_ATOMS: atom_id res chain seq x y z
N MET A 1 5.88 26.80 4.51
CA MET A 1 5.76 26.76 3.06
C MET A 1 4.75 25.69 2.64
N ARG A 2 3.86 26.07 1.74
CA ARG A 2 2.84 25.14 1.31
C ARG A 2 3.34 24.26 0.17
N MET A 3 3.14 22.95 0.31
CA MET A 3 3.54 22.03 -0.71
C MET A 3 2.56 22.05 -1.88
N ARG A 4 3.07 22.24 -3.09
CA ARG A 4 2.23 22.28 -4.27
C ARG A 4 1.86 20.86 -4.70
N ARG A 5 0.57 20.62 -4.94
CA ARG A 5 0.12 19.35 -5.47
C ARG A 5 0.55 19.22 -6.93
N LYS A 6 1.14 18.09 -7.26
CA LYS A 6 1.55 17.82 -8.63
C LYS A 6 0.38 17.21 -9.40
N LYS A 7 0.13 17.72 -10.59
CA LYS A 7 -1.03 17.32 -11.38
C LYS A 7 -1.02 15.86 -11.80
N TRP A 8 0.15 15.27 -11.96
CA TRP A 8 0.25 13.90 -12.44
C TRP A 8 -0.14 12.86 -11.38
N THR A 9 -0.15 13.22 -10.11
CA THR A 9 -0.35 12.25 -9.03
C THR A 9 -1.77 11.70 -8.95
N GLU A 10 -2.78 12.55 -9.15
CA GLU A 10 -4.16 12.11 -9.04
C GLU A 10 -4.55 11.09 -10.12
N PRO A 11 -4.24 11.32 -11.40
CA PRO A 11 -4.52 10.31 -12.42
C PRO A 11 -3.83 8.99 -12.17
N VAL A 12 -2.58 9.03 -11.67
CA VAL A 12 -1.84 7.81 -11.38
C VAL A 12 -2.58 6.96 -10.35
N ILE A 13 -3.07 7.59 -9.30
CA ILE A 13 -3.81 6.88 -8.25
C ILE A 13 -5.19 6.46 -8.75
N ALA A 14 -5.90 7.36 -9.44
CA ALA A 14 -7.25 7.08 -9.91
C ALA A 14 -7.28 5.90 -10.89
N ASP A 15 -6.24 5.75 -11.70
CA ASP A 15 -6.17 4.70 -12.70
C ASP A 15 -5.49 3.42 -12.20
N CYS A 16 -5.05 3.41 -10.95
CA CYS A 16 -4.27 2.28 -10.41
C CYS A 16 -5.19 1.17 -9.91
N PRO A 17 -5.14 -0.03 -10.53
CA PRO A 17 -6.02 -1.13 -10.11
C PRO A 17 -5.66 -1.74 -8.76
N TYR A 18 -4.46 -1.48 -8.26
CA TYR A 18 -4.03 -1.99 -6.96
C TYR A 18 -3.97 -0.89 -5.88
N TYR A 19 -4.62 0.23 -6.11
CA TYR A 19 -4.83 1.25 -5.09
C TYR A 19 -6.25 1.09 -4.53
N VAL A 20 -6.38 1.04 -3.21
CA VAL A 20 -7.67 0.83 -2.55
C VAL A 20 -8.17 2.13 -1.95
N GLU A 21 -9.30 2.61 -2.47
CA GLU A 21 -10.02 3.75 -1.88
C GLU A 21 -10.85 3.27 -0.70
N ALA A 22 -11.21 4.18 0.19
CA ALA A 22 -12.05 3.90 1.36
C ALA A 22 -11.56 2.65 2.13
N PRO A 23 -10.32 2.65 2.61
CA PRO A 23 -9.73 1.44 3.20
C PRO A 23 -10.48 0.89 4.41
N SER A 24 -11.13 1.72 5.21
CA SER A 24 -11.84 1.24 6.40
C SER A 24 -13.02 0.33 6.04
N THR A 25 -13.53 0.41 4.83
CA THR A 25 -14.62 -0.47 4.41
C THR A 25 -14.17 -1.91 4.20
N HIS A 26 -12.86 -2.13 4.14
CA HIS A 26 -12.28 -3.47 3.94
C HIS A 26 -11.79 -4.11 5.22
N ARG A 27 -12.09 -3.52 6.37
CA ARG A 27 -11.66 -4.05 7.66
C ARG A 27 -12.12 -5.50 7.83
N GLY A 28 -11.18 -6.40 8.09
CA GLY A 28 -11.47 -7.81 8.22
C GLY A 28 -11.54 -8.57 6.90
N GLN A 29 -11.42 -7.87 5.77
CA GLN A 29 -11.59 -8.47 4.44
C GLN A 29 -10.45 -8.16 3.47
N TRP A 30 -9.34 -7.71 3.97
CA TRP A 30 -8.21 -7.35 3.11
C TRP A 30 -7.65 -8.54 2.32
N ARG A 31 -7.73 -9.75 2.90
CA ARG A 31 -7.24 -10.94 2.19
C ARG A 31 -8.00 -11.18 0.89
N ALA A 32 -9.28 -10.82 0.86
CA ALA A 32 -10.12 -11.03 -0.31
C ALA A 32 -9.72 -10.15 -1.49
N LEU A 33 -8.91 -9.13 -1.26
CA LEU A 33 -8.46 -8.23 -2.33
C LEU A 33 -7.27 -8.78 -3.10
N PHE A 34 -6.72 -9.90 -2.66
CA PHE A 34 -5.58 -10.54 -3.33
C PHE A 34 -6.04 -11.82 -4.02
N PRO A 35 -5.40 -12.18 -5.15
CA PRO A 35 -5.76 -13.41 -5.85
C PRO A 35 -5.43 -14.68 -5.09
N ASN A 36 -4.45 -14.62 -4.18
CA ASN A 36 -4.00 -15.77 -3.41
C ASN A 36 -4.18 -15.53 -1.93
N SER A 37 -4.56 -16.59 -1.21
CA SER A 37 -4.74 -16.55 0.24
C SER A 37 -3.40 -16.77 0.93
N GLN A 38 -2.60 -15.73 1.00
CA GLN A 38 -1.26 -15.77 1.58
C GLN A 38 -1.19 -14.89 2.81
N LYS A 39 -0.08 -14.97 3.52
CA LYS A 39 0.15 -14.09 4.68
C LYS A 39 0.10 -12.64 4.25
N LEU A 40 -0.47 -11.80 5.10
CA LEU A 40 -0.52 -10.37 4.86
C LEU A 40 0.56 -9.68 5.68
N TRP A 41 1.31 -8.83 5.00
CA TRP A 41 2.31 -7.97 5.63
C TRP A 41 1.86 -6.53 5.42
N LEU A 42 1.80 -5.76 6.49
CA LEU A 42 1.42 -4.36 6.43
C LEU A 42 2.64 -3.46 6.61
N GLU A 43 2.87 -2.56 5.66
CA GLU A 43 3.93 -1.57 5.76
C GLU A 43 3.29 -0.21 6.01
N ILE A 44 3.56 0.38 7.16
CA ILE A 44 3.00 1.67 7.56
C ILE A 44 4.05 2.76 7.31
N GLY A 45 3.64 3.82 6.61
CA GLY A 45 4.56 4.88 6.25
C GLY A 45 5.53 4.40 5.19
N CYS A 46 5.00 3.88 4.09
CA CYS A 46 5.81 3.24 3.05
C CYS A 46 6.76 4.21 2.31
N GLY A 47 6.57 5.50 2.49
CA GLY A 47 7.37 6.49 1.80
C GLY A 47 7.18 6.35 0.30
N LYS A 48 8.27 6.47 -0.46
CA LYS A 48 8.21 6.35 -1.92
C LYS A 48 8.17 4.91 -2.41
N GLY A 49 8.05 3.96 -1.49
CA GLY A 49 7.80 2.57 -1.82
C GLY A 49 8.97 1.76 -2.33
N VAL A 50 10.18 2.31 -2.34
CA VAL A 50 11.32 1.59 -2.92
C VAL A 50 11.58 0.27 -2.23
N SER A 51 11.64 0.25 -0.89
CA SER A 51 11.87 -0.98 -0.15
C SER A 51 10.71 -1.96 -0.24
N THR A 52 9.49 -1.44 -0.14
CA THR A 52 8.29 -2.27 -0.18
C THR A 52 8.15 -2.94 -1.54
N VAL A 53 8.39 -2.20 -2.60
CA VAL A 53 8.31 -2.73 -3.96
C VAL A 53 9.31 -3.86 -4.16
N LYS A 54 10.55 -3.66 -3.72
CA LYS A 54 11.58 -4.69 -3.85
C LYS A 54 11.27 -5.91 -3.02
N MET A 55 10.75 -5.70 -1.82
CA MET A 55 10.35 -6.80 -0.94
C MET A 55 9.24 -7.62 -1.56
N ALA A 56 8.21 -6.95 -2.08
CA ALA A 56 7.10 -7.65 -2.71
C ALA A 56 7.53 -8.42 -3.96
N HIS A 57 8.40 -7.82 -4.75
CA HIS A 57 8.92 -8.46 -5.95
C HIS A 57 9.74 -9.70 -5.63
N ALA A 58 10.52 -9.64 -4.54
CA ALA A 58 11.37 -10.75 -4.12
C ALA A 58 10.60 -11.85 -3.39
N ASN A 59 9.41 -11.56 -2.88
CA ASN A 59 8.64 -12.49 -2.04
C ASN A 59 7.23 -12.69 -2.60
N PRO A 60 7.08 -13.37 -3.73
CA PRO A 60 5.75 -13.54 -4.34
C PRO A 60 4.78 -14.37 -3.49
N GLY A 61 5.30 -15.08 -2.47
CA GLY A 61 4.48 -15.86 -1.54
C GLY A 61 3.90 -15.08 -0.39
N VAL A 62 4.09 -13.75 -0.36
CA VAL A 62 3.57 -12.88 0.69
C VAL A 62 2.77 -11.77 0.04
N ASN A 63 1.63 -11.43 0.62
CA ASN A 63 0.82 -10.29 0.15
C ASN A 63 1.15 -9.07 1.00
N TYR A 64 1.42 -7.96 0.33
CA TYR A 64 1.83 -6.72 0.99
C TYR A 64 0.77 -5.65 0.84
N ILE A 65 0.47 -4.97 1.95
CA ILE A 65 -0.38 -3.79 1.95
C ILE A 65 0.51 -2.64 2.41
N ALA A 66 0.72 -1.67 1.54
CA ALA A 66 1.55 -0.51 1.85
C ALA A 66 0.67 0.71 2.01
N VAL A 67 0.75 1.36 3.15
CA VAL A 67 -0.09 2.52 3.44
C VAL A 67 0.75 3.74 3.78
N ASP A 68 0.21 4.90 3.45
CA ASP A 68 0.81 6.18 3.79
C ASP A 68 -0.31 7.21 3.81
N GLU A 69 -0.15 8.26 4.59
CA GLU A 69 -1.16 9.30 4.65
C GLU A 69 -0.99 10.35 3.54
N VAL A 70 0.17 10.37 2.90
CA VAL A 70 0.48 11.36 1.87
C VAL A 70 0.20 10.79 0.48
N ARG A 71 -0.84 11.30 -0.15
CA ARG A 71 -1.30 10.79 -1.45
C ARG A 71 -0.24 10.91 -2.54
N HIS A 72 0.50 12.01 -2.54
CA HIS A 72 1.59 12.20 -3.51
C HIS A 72 2.65 11.10 -3.39
N VAL A 73 2.98 10.72 -2.17
CA VAL A 73 3.98 9.67 -1.91
C VAL A 73 3.48 8.33 -2.45
N LEU A 74 2.20 8.05 -2.29
CA LEU A 74 1.61 6.82 -2.81
C LEU A 74 1.67 6.78 -4.33
N ALA A 75 1.45 7.91 -5.00
CA ALA A 75 1.56 7.97 -6.45
C ALA A 75 2.98 7.67 -6.93
N VAL A 76 3.98 8.18 -6.22
CA VAL A 76 5.39 7.87 -6.53
C VAL A 76 5.64 6.38 -6.34
N SER A 77 5.09 5.79 -5.28
CA SER A 77 5.24 4.36 -5.01
C SER A 77 4.62 3.50 -6.11
N VAL A 78 3.47 3.92 -6.62
CA VAL A 78 2.81 3.22 -7.73
C VAL A 78 3.71 3.22 -8.96
N LYS A 79 4.35 4.34 -9.25
CA LYS A 79 5.27 4.43 -10.40
C LYS A 79 6.46 3.49 -10.24
N HIS A 80 7.04 3.45 -9.04
CA HIS A 80 8.14 2.52 -8.76
C HIS A 80 7.70 1.07 -8.93
N THR A 81 6.47 0.77 -8.51
CA THR A 81 5.91 -0.58 -8.62
C THR A 81 5.81 -0.99 -10.09
N GLU A 82 5.31 -0.11 -10.93
CA GLU A 82 5.15 -0.42 -12.35
C GLU A 82 6.50 -0.64 -13.01
N GLU A 83 7.51 0.13 -12.63
CA GLU A 83 8.86 -0.06 -13.14
C GLU A 83 9.45 -1.40 -12.70
N GLU A 84 9.28 -1.75 -11.43
CA GLU A 84 9.87 -2.96 -10.88
C GLU A 84 9.17 -4.23 -11.40
N PHE A 85 7.84 -4.20 -11.48
CA PHE A 85 7.05 -5.39 -11.88
C PHE A 85 6.76 -5.45 -13.37
N GLY A 86 6.96 -4.36 -14.08
CA GLY A 86 6.60 -4.28 -15.49
C GLY A 86 5.09 -4.27 -15.70
N GLY A 87 4.34 -3.88 -14.70
CA GLY A 87 2.89 -3.84 -14.75
C GLY A 87 2.30 -3.92 -13.35
N ALA A 88 1.04 -4.33 -13.25
CA ALA A 88 0.36 -4.45 -11.97
C ALA A 88 0.85 -5.67 -11.18
N PRO A 89 1.23 -5.50 -9.92
CA PRO A 89 1.66 -6.62 -9.09
C PRO A 89 0.45 -7.44 -8.62
N LYS A 90 0.67 -8.71 -8.30
CA LYS A 90 -0.38 -9.55 -7.76
C LYS A 90 -0.40 -9.58 -6.25
N ASN A 91 0.71 -9.20 -5.62
CA ASN A 91 0.89 -9.31 -4.18
C ASN A 91 1.21 -7.99 -3.50
N LEU A 92 0.77 -6.88 -4.07
CA LEU A 92 1.01 -5.57 -3.47
C LEU A 92 -0.18 -4.65 -3.73
N ILE A 93 -0.68 -4.06 -2.66
CA ILE A 93 -1.80 -3.12 -2.69
C ILE A 93 -1.38 -1.85 -1.94
N TYR A 94 -1.78 -0.71 -2.43
CA TYR A 94 -1.56 0.58 -1.78
C TYR A 94 -2.88 1.18 -1.29
N SER A 95 -2.82 1.92 -0.19
CA SER A 95 -3.99 2.66 0.28
C SER A 95 -3.55 3.86 1.11
N GLY A 96 -4.38 4.90 1.09
CA GLY A 96 -4.14 6.10 1.90
C GLY A 96 -4.72 5.90 3.29
N VAL A 97 -3.86 5.73 4.29
CA VAL A 97 -4.29 5.50 5.66
C VAL A 97 -3.41 6.31 6.61
N ASP A 98 -4.05 7.06 7.48
CA ASP A 98 -3.38 7.73 8.60
C ASP A 98 -3.02 6.66 9.63
N ALA A 99 -1.80 6.71 10.16
CA ALA A 99 -1.34 5.74 11.15
C ALA A 99 -2.27 5.65 12.35
N MET A 100 -2.93 6.74 12.71
CA MET A 100 -3.88 6.75 13.84
C MET A 100 -5.16 5.97 13.53
N MET A 101 -5.41 5.66 12.27
CA MET A 101 -6.61 4.94 11.85
C MET A 101 -6.36 3.46 11.57
N ILE A 102 -5.20 2.96 11.94
CA ILE A 102 -4.84 1.57 11.64
C ILE A 102 -5.82 0.58 12.25
N HIS A 103 -6.24 0.80 13.48
CA HIS A 103 -7.17 -0.12 14.15
C HIS A 103 -8.57 -0.06 13.57
N ASP A 104 -8.93 1.05 12.94
CA ASP A 104 -10.23 1.18 12.27
C ASP A 104 -10.18 0.62 10.86
N THR A 105 -9.00 0.37 10.35
CA THR A 105 -8.77 -0.07 8.98
C THR A 105 -8.50 -1.57 8.90
N PHE A 106 -7.80 -2.12 9.89
CA PHE A 106 -7.42 -3.54 9.91
C PHE A 106 -7.91 -4.21 11.17
N ALA A 107 -8.50 -5.41 11.02
CA ALA A 107 -8.96 -6.20 12.15
C ALA A 107 -7.75 -6.79 12.90
N PRO A 108 -7.89 -7.08 14.21
CA PRO A 108 -6.75 -7.49 15.05
C PRO A 108 -5.95 -8.69 14.54
N GLU A 109 -6.59 -9.66 13.92
CA GLU A 109 -5.89 -10.87 13.49
C GLU A 109 -5.71 -10.96 11.99
N GLU A 110 -6.02 -9.88 11.30
CA GLU A 110 -6.00 -9.85 9.85
C GLU A 110 -4.58 -9.80 9.30
N ILE A 111 -3.70 -9.09 9.97
CA ILE A 111 -2.33 -8.85 9.52
C ILE A 111 -1.38 -9.81 10.22
N GLY A 112 -0.63 -10.60 9.44
CA GLY A 112 0.33 -11.52 10.01
C GLY A 112 1.61 -10.85 10.49
N ARG A 113 1.99 -9.75 9.84
CA ARG A 113 3.19 -9.02 10.21
C ARG A 113 3.05 -7.56 9.78
N ALA A 114 3.54 -6.66 10.61
CA ALA A 114 3.49 -5.23 10.31
C ALA A 114 4.85 -4.59 10.53
N SER A 115 5.14 -3.58 9.74
CA SER A 115 6.37 -2.80 9.84
C SER A 115 5.99 -1.33 9.76
N CYS A 116 6.62 -0.50 10.58
CA CYS A 116 6.32 0.94 10.59
C CYS A 116 7.62 1.70 10.49
N ARG A 117 7.86 2.31 9.35
CA ARG A 117 9.10 3.05 9.12
C ARG A 117 9.18 4.31 9.95
N GLU A 118 8.05 4.93 10.22
CA GLU A 118 8.03 6.18 10.97
C GLU A 118 8.05 5.98 12.46
N CYS A 119 7.88 4.75 12.92
CA CYS A 119 7.81 4.44 14.34
C CYS A 119 9.16 4.15 14.95
N GLY A 120 10.17 4.07 14.15
CA GLY A 120 11.39 3.71 14.74
C GLY A 120 12.61 4.04 14.00
#